data_9e2c48ef2474ec64d98d28e9c3fcbb9b
#
_entry.id   9e2c48ef2474ec64d98d28e9c3fcbb9b
#
_cell.length_a   1.000
_cell.length_b   1.000
_cell.length_c   1.000
_cell.angle_alpha   90.00
_cell.angle_beta   90.00
_cell.angle_gamma   90.00
#
_symmetry.space_group_name_H-M   'P 1'
#
loop_
_entity.id
_entity.type
_entity.pdbx_description
1 polymer ?
#
loop_
_entity_poly.entity_id
_entity_poly.type
_entity_poly.pdbx_seq_one_letter_code
_entity_poly.pdbx_strand_id
1 'polypeptide(L)'
;MIEVNKGILDNDVVISAKNIQKIGEVIALTCIKTVIVRSGKDLHYLYKGLLRDMNRPKDDLSPFSNAYDIAQEAMLFLCEHIGKKLGDGYITKYGKATTIRSACFRCTDNYLEKQYTRHIINTVSLDERITEETKTILDDEQKNDYTAVDGLIAKMKLTAAEYETLCAYMAGLTYLEVTRLLNVNRTTIWRRRMSLQRKYALATNSL
;
A
#
# COMPACT_ATOMS: atom_id res chain seq x y z
N MET A 1 -21.42 -4.04 10.77
CA MET A 1 -20.54 -4.43 11.90
C MET A 1 -20.50 -5.94 11.93
N ILE A 2 -19.42 -6.56 11.43
CA ILE A 2 -19.29 -8.03 11.46
C ILE A 2 -19.05 -8.38 12.93
N GLU A 3 -20.02 -8.99 13.57
CA GLU A 3 -19.80 -9.69 14.83
C GLU A 3 -18.70 -10.72 14.55
N VAL A 4 -17.51 -10.48 15.11
CA VAL A 4 -16.45 -11.47 15.15
C VAL A 4 -17.05 -12.62 15.95
N ASN A 5 -17.47 -13.70 15.25
CA ASN A 5 -17.95 -14.91 15.87
C ASN A 5 -16.86 -15.42 16.81
N LYS A 6 -16.93 -15.03 18.09
CA LYS A 6 -15.93 -15.37 19.12
C LYS A 6 -15.64 -16.87 19.19
N GLY A 7 -16.62 -17.72 18.82
CA GLY A 7 -16.46 -19.18 18.83
C GLY A 7 -15.58 -19.78 17.72
N ILE A 8 -15.30 -19.07 16.62
CA ILE A 8 -14.52 -19.62 15.50
C ILE A 8 -13.03 -19.76 15.83
N LEU A 9 -12.52 -18.92 16.71
CA LEU A 9 -11.12 -18.92 17.14
C LEU A 9 -10.92 -19.53 18.53
N ASP A 10 -11.90 -20.27 19.04
CA ASP A 10 -11.75 -20.94 20.32
C ASP A 10 -10.70 -22.06 20.23
N ASN A 11 -10.00 -22.29 21.34
CA ASN A 11 -8.92 -23.27 21.41
C ASN A 11 -9.37 -24.70 21.10
N ASP A 12 -10.65 -25.01 21.33
CA ASP A 12 -11.23 -26.35 21.10
C ASP A 12 -11.70 -26.56 19.66
N VAL A 13 -11.64 -25.56 18.81
CA VAL A 13 -12.03 -25.66 17.40
C VAL A 13 -11.04 -26.56 16.66
N VAL A 14 -11.55 -27.65 16.08
CA VAL A 14 -10.78 -28.56 15.23
C VAL A 14 -10.68 -27.97 13.82
N ILE A 15 -9.46 -27.87 13.31
CA ILE A 15 -9.19 -27.36 11.96
C ILE A 15 -9.65 -28.42 10.94
N SER A 16 -10.49 -28.02 10.00
CA SER A 16 -11.03 -28.88 8.95
C SER A 16 -11.13 -28.15 7.63
N ALA A 17 -11.21 -28.89 6.52
CA ALA A 17 -11.40 -28.32 5.20
C ALA A 17 -12.67 -27.42 5.08
N LYS A 18 -13.68 -27.68 5.93
CA LYS A 18 -14.95 -26.91 5.93
C LYS A 18 -14.83 -25.54 6.61
N ASN A 19 -13.95 -25.39 7.61
CA ASN A 19 -13.85 -24.17 8.41
C ASN A 19 -12.57 -23.39 8.21
N ILE A 20 -11.58 -23.95 7.52
CA ILE A 20 -10.25 -23.37 7.34
C ILE A 20 -10.30 -21.98 6.66
N GLN A 21 -11.15 -21.81 5.65
CA GLN A 21 -11.31 -20.54 4.97
C GLN A 21 -11.84 -19.46 5.94
N LYS A 22 -12.86 -19.79 6.69
CA LYS A 22 -13.48 -18.86 7.66
C LYS A 22 -12.51 -18.49 8.79
N ILE A 23 -11.76 -19.46 9.29
CA ILE A 23 -10.70 -19.23 10.29
C ILE A 23 -9.62 -18.30 9.71
N GLY A 24 -9.14 -18.58 8.50
CA GLY A 24 -8.12 -17.77 7.83
C GLY A 24 -8.57 -16.33 7.60
N GLU A 25 -9.80 -16.12 7.12
CA GLU A 25 -10.39 -14.78 6.93
C GLU A 25 -10.47 -14.00 8.26
N VAL A 26 -10.89 -14.65 9.35
CA VAL A 26 -11.00 -14.00 10.68
C VAL A 26 -9.61 -13.65 11.24
N ILE A 27 -8.62 -14.51 11.05
CA ILE A 27 -7.24 -14.25 11.45
C ILE A 27 -6.68 -13.06 10.66
N ALA A 28 -6.83 -13.07 9.34
CA ALA A 28 -6.36 -11.98 8.46
C ALA A 28 -7.00 -10.63 8.86
N LEU A 29 -8.31 -10.59 9.02
CA LEU A 29 -9.04 -9.40 9.49
C LEU A 29 -8.52 -8.88 10.83
N THR A 30 -8.21 -9.79 11.75
CA THR A 30 -7.70 -9.43 13.08
C THR A 30 -6.28 -8.87 12.98
N CYS A 31 -5.41 -9.47 12.17
CA CYS A 31 -4.06 -8.95 11.90
C CYS A 31 -4.13 -7.55 11.28
N ILE A 32 -4.91 -7.35 10.22
CA ILE A 32 -5.08 -6.03 9.58
C ILE A 32 -5.56 -4.98 10.59
N LYS A 33 -6.57 -5.29 11.42
CA LYS A 33 -7.07 -4.39 12.46
C LYS A 33 -5.98 -4.06 13.49
N THR A 34 -5.20 -5.06 13.90
CA THR A 34 -4.11 -4.87 14.86
C THR A 34 -3.02 -3.96 14.31
N VAL A 35 -2.66 -4.13 13.03
CA VAL A 35 -1.67 -3.29 12.37
C VAL A 35 -2.18 -1.86 12.18
N ILE A 36 -3.48 -1.67 11.83
CA ILE A 36 -4.10 -0.33 11.77
C ILE A 36 -3.95 0.41 13.10
N VAL A 37 -4.14 -0.28 14.22
CA VAL A 37 -4.01 0.33 15.55
C VAL A 37 -2.54 0.65 15.89
N ARG A 38 -1.59 -0.19 15.45
CA ARG A 38 -0.15 -0.03 15.72
C ARG A 38 0.55 0.90 14.74
N SER A 39 0.10 0.94 13.48
CA SER A 39 0.75 1.74 12.44
C SER A 39 0.59 3.22 12.73
N GLY A 40 1.68 3.96 12.64
CA GLY A 40 1.63 5.41 12.57
C GLY A 40 0.79 5.88 11.36
N LYS A 41 0.58 7.19 11.25
CA LYS A 41 -0.27 7.79 10.21
C LYS A 41 0.13 7.45 8.77
N ASP A 42 1.38 7.07 8.53
CA ASP A 42 1.92 6.88 7.18
C ASP A 42 1.40 5.62 6.47
N LEU A 43 1.15 4.53 7.19
CA LEU A 43 0.64 3.27 6.63
C LEU A 43 -0.87 3.04 6.85
N HIS A 44 -1.49 3.92 7.62
CA HIS A 44 -2.89 3.78 8.02
C HIS A 44 -3.87 3.66 6.85
N TYR A 45 -3.66 4.41 5.77
CA TYR A 45 -4.54 4.38 4.59
C TYR A 45 -4.47 3.06 3.84
N LEU A 46 -3.26 2.48 3.74
CA LEU A 46 -3.04 1.20 3.07
C LEU A 46 -3.80 0.08 3.78
N TYR A 47 -3.61 -0.03 5.09
CA TYR A 47 -4.29 -1.05 5.89
C TYR A 47 -5.80 -0.84 5.97
N LYS A 48 -6.29 0.40 5.97
CA LYS A 48 -7.73 0.69 5.85
C LYS A 48 -8.30 0.24 4.51
N GLY A 49 -7.55 0.41 3.42
CA GLY A 49 -7.91 -0.11 2.11
C GLY A 49 -8.13 -1.61 2.15
N LEU A 50 -7.15 -2.36 2.69
CA LEU A 50 -7.25 -3.81 2.84
C LEU A 50 -8.44 -4.24 3.69
N LEU A 51 -8.68 -3.58 4.82
CA LEU A 51 -9.83 -3.88 5.68
C LEU A 51 -11.15 -3.64 4.95
N ARG A 52 -11.23 -2.59 4.13
CA ARG A 52 -12.40 -2.31 3.29
C ARG A 52 -12.60 -3.44 2.26
N ASP A 53 -11.53 -3.87 1.61
CA ASP A 53 -11.60 -4.91 0.59
C ASP A 53 -12.00 -6.27 1.20
N MET A 54 -11.49 -6.63 2.37
CA MET A 54 -11.93 -7.82 3.10
C MET A 54 -13.41 -7.82 3.51
N ASN A 55 -14.02 -6.64 3.64
CA ASN A 55 -15.43 -6.49 4.00
C ASN A 55 -16.37 -6.36 2.78
N ARG A 56 -15.85 -6.36 1.54
CA ARG A 56 -16.67 -6.36 0.33
C ARG A 56 -17.20 -7.75 0.00
N PRO A 57 -18.35 -7.86 -0.68
CA PRO A 57 -18.76 -9.10 -1.29
C PRO A 57 -17.66 -9.64 -2.22
N LYS A 58 -17.48 -10.96 -2.21
CA LYS A 58 -16.39 -11.60 -3.00
C LYS A 58 -16.53 -11.35 -4.51
N ASP A 59 -17.76 -11.20 -4.98
CA ASP A 59 -18.09 -10.95 -6.37
C ASP A 59 -17.65 -9.55 -6.87
N ASP A 60 -17.51 -8.59 -5.94
CA ASP A 60 -17.10 -7.22 -6.24
C ASP A 60 -15.57 -7.01 -6.18
N LEU A 61 -14.80 -8.07 -5.92
CA LEU A 61 -13.36 -7.94 -5.73
C LEU A 61 -12.62 -8.13 -7.05
N SER A 62 -11.70 -7.19 -7.30
CA SER A 62 -10.69 -7.40 -8.31
C SER A 62 -9.94 -8.70 -8.02
N PRO A 63 -9.65 -9.55 -9.04
CA PRO A 63 -8.83 -10.74 -8.87
C PRO A 63 -7.41 -10.46 -8.33
N PHE A 64 -7.03 -9.18 -8.23
CA PHE A 64 -5.76 -8.69 -7.68
C PHE A 64 -5.90 -8.07 -6.30
N SER A 65 -6.97 -8.37 -5.56
CA SER A 65 -7.12 -7.84 -4.19
C SER A 65 -6.13 -8.52 -3.24
N ASN A 66 -5.10 -7.80 -2.81
CA ASN A 66 -4.08 -8.27 -1.86
C ASN A 66 -4.65 -8.67 -0.49
N ALA A 67 -5.90 -8.28 -0.20
CA ALA A 67 -6.54 -8.61 1.08
C ALA A 67 -6.78 -10.12 1.25
N TYR A 68 -7.10 -10.80 0.15
CA TYR A 68 -7.29 -12.26 0.18
C TYR A 68 -6.00 -13.04 0.24
N ASP A 69 -4.89 -12.49 -0.29
CA ASP A 69 -3.58 -13.13 -0.20
C ASP A 69 -3.16 -13.29 1.27
N ILE A 70 -3.52 -12.31 2.12
CA ILE A 70 -3.26 -12.40 3.56
C ILE A 70 -4.08 -13.53 4.21
N ALA A 71 -5.33 -13.71 3.79
CA ALA A 71 -6.17 -14.81 4.27
C ALA A 71 -5.65 -16.17 3.77
N GLN A 72 -5.15 -16.24 2.52
CA GLN A 72 -4.55 -17.45 1.96
C GLN A 72 -3.30 -17.87 2.72
N GLU A 73 -2.45 -16.91 3.13
CA GLU A 73 -1.27 -17.22 3.96
C GLU A 73 -1.68 -17.88 5.29
N ALA A 74 -2.72 -17.36 5.95
CA ALA A 74 -3.26 -18.00 7.15
C ALA A 74 -3.79 -19.41 6.85
N MET A 75 -4.49 -19.58 5.72
CA MET A 75 -5.03 -20.88 5.31
C MET A 75 -3.93 -21.88 5.00
N LEU A 76 -2.84 -21.49 4.31
CA LEU A 76 -1.70 -22.34 4.02
C LEU A 76 -1.11 -22.91 5.31
N PHE A 77 -0.87 -22.05 6.30
CA PHE A 77 -0.40 -22.50 7.62
C PHE A 77 -1.37 -23.47 8.28
N LEU A 78 -2.67 -23.22 8.21
CA LEU A 78 -3.70 -24.06 8.82
C LEU A 78 -3.87 -25.41 8.07
N CYS A 79 -3.61 -25.44 6.76
CA CYS A 79 -3.65 -26.69 5.97
C CYS A 79 -2.68 -27.76 6.51
N GLU A 80 -1.51 -27.35 7.00
CA GLU A 80 -0.51 -28.26 7.60
C GLU A 80 -0.97 -28.83 8.94
N HIS A 81 -2.07 -28.31 9.50
CA HIS A 81 -2.56 -28.64 10.84
C HIS A 81 -4.01 -29.16 10.85
N ILE A 82 -4.51 -29.62 9.69
CA ILE A 82 -5.87 -30.21 9.61
C ILE A 82 -5.98 -31.41 10.57
N GLY A 83 -7.08 -31.46 11.29
CA GLY A 83 -7.37 -32.49 12.30
C GLY A 83 -6.89 -32.15 13.71
N LYS A 84 -6.08 -31.10 13.88
CA LYS A 84 -5.64 -30.59 15.20
C LYS A 84 -6.58 -29.50 15.70
N LYS A 85 -6.53 -29.24 17.02
CA LYS A 85 -7.25 -28.10 17.63
C LYS A 85 -6.42 -26.83 17.50
N LEU A 86 -7.07 -25.68 17.38
CA LEU A 86 -6.41 -24.37 17.39
C LEU A 86 -5.58 -24.11 18.65
N GLY A 87 -5.99 -24.69 19.78
CA GLY A 87 -5.29 -24.61 21.07
C GLY A 87 -4.14 -25.59 21.25
N ASP A 88 -3.97 -26.55 20.33
CA ASP A 88 -2.89 -27.55 20.45
C ASP A 88 -1.51 -26.88 20.44
N GLY A 89 -0.57 -27.50 21.17
CA GLY A 89 0.80 -27.04 21.27
C GLY A 89 1.53 -27.06 19.94
N TYR A 90 2.23 -25.99 19.64
CA TYR A 90 3.09 -25.84 18.47
C TYR A 90 4.49 -25.34 18.89
N ILE A 91 5.50 -26.00 18.38
CA ILE A 91 6.90 -25.57 18.61
C ILE A 91 7.35 -24.81 17.35
N THR A 92 7.66 -23.53 17.53
CA THR A 92 8.17 -22.71 16.43
C THR A 92 9.56 -23.19 15.99
N LYS A 93 9.98 -22.83 14.77
CA LYS A 93 11.34 -23.11 14.26
C LYS A 93 12.47 -22.59 15.16
N TYR A 94 12.17 -21.70 16.10
CA TYR A 94 13.11 -21.16 17.09
C TYR A 94 12.99 -21.84 18.46
N GLY A 95 12.30 -22.99 18.54
CA GLY A 95 12.12 -23.75 19.78
C GLY A 95 11.16 -23.15 20.80
N LYS A 96 10.39 -22.10 20.44
CA LYS A 96 9.42 -21.50 21.36
C LYS A 96 8.09 -22.26 21.30
N ALA A 97 7.62 -22.70 22.47
CA ALA A 97 6.29 -23.27 22.61
C ALA A 97 5.20 -22.19 22.48
N THR A 98 4.17 -22.50 21.71
CA THR A 98 3.01 -21.63 21.48
C THR A 98 1.80 -22.49 21.12
N THR A 99 0.66 -21.91 20.79
CA THR A 99 -0.49 -22.65 20.23
C THR A 99 -0.51 -22.52 18.70
N ILE A 100 -1.15 -23.45 18.00
CA ILE A 100 -1.35 -23.38 16.55
C ILE A 100 -2.02 -22.05 16.18
N ARG A 101 -3.03 -21.64 16.92
CA ARG A 101 -3.70 -20.35 16.74
C ARG A 101 -2.71 -19.17 16.80
N SER A 102 -1.90 -19.08 17.86
CA SER A 102 -0.94 -17.99 18.03
C SER A 102 0.17 -18.02 16.98
N ALA A 103 0.59 -19.22 16.55
CA ALA A 103 1.58 -19.36 15.48
C ALA A 103 1.01 -18.88 14.14
N CYS A 104 -0.25 -19.21 13.83
CA CYS A 104 -0.95 -18.73 12.63
C CYS A 104 -1.05 -17.20 12.60
N PHE A 105 -1.45 -16.59 13.71
CA PHE A 105 -1.48 -15.12 13.82
C PHE A 105 -0.11 -14.49 13.53
N ARG A 106 0.97 -15.03 14.10
CA ARG A 106 2.33 -14.52 13.85
C ARG A 106 2.77 -14.71 12.41
N CYS A 107 2.45 -15.84 11.79
CA CYS A 107 2.77 -16.10 10.40
C CYS A 107 2.10 -15.07 9.49
N THR A 108 0.80 -14.85 9.69
CA THR A 108 0.00 -13.90 8.93
C THR A 108 0.45 -12.45 9.17
N ASP A 109 0.76 -12.06 10.40
CA ASP A 109 1.25 -10.72 10.77
C ASP A 109 2.62 -10.45 10.11
N ASN A 110 3.55 -11.41 10.20
CA ASN A 110 4.86 -11.32 9.54
C ASN A 110 4.75 -11.24 8.02
N TYR A 111 3.81 -11.96 7.40
CA TYR A 111 3.55 -11.88 5.97
C TYR A 111 3.04 -10.50 5.60
N LEU A 112 2.05 -9.99 6.32
CA LEU A 112 1.48 -8.66 6.15
C LEU A 112 2.56 -7.57 6.23
N GLU A 113 3.39 -7.58 7.27
CA GLU A 113 4.48 -6.62 7.43
C GLU A 113 5.51 -6.71 6.29
N LYS A 114 5.94 -7.91 5.92
CA LYS A 114 6.93 -8.12 4.86
C LYS A 114 6.42 -7.64 3.50
N GLN A 115 5.19 -7.95 3.15
CA GLN A 115 4.61 -7.55 1.86
C GLN A 115 4.56 -6.03 1.73
N TYR A 116 4.09 -5.34 2.77
CA TYR A 116 3.93 -3.89 2.70
C TYR A 116 5.24 -3.13 2.85
N THR A 117 6.18 -3.62 3.65
CA THR A 117 7.51 -3.03 3.73
C THR A 117 8.29 -3.22 2.42
N ARG A 118 8.18 -4.40 1.79
CA ARG A 118 8.82 -4.68 0.50
C ARG A 118 8.18 -3.92 -0.66
N HIS A 119 6.86 -3.73 -0.64
CA HIS A 119 6.17 -2.97 -1.70
C HIS A 119 6.63 -1.51 -1.75
N ILE A 120 6.86 -0.90 -0.59
CA ILE A 120 7.39 0.47 -0.51
C ILE A 120 8.82 0.54 -1.10
N ILE A 121 9.64 -0.48 -0.86
CA ILE A 121 11.02 -0.54 -1.36
C ILE A 121 11.05 -0.91 -2.86
N ASN A 122 10.20 -1.83 -3.31
CA ASN A 122 10.18 -2.30 -4.71
C ASN A 122 9.53 -1.31 -5.67
N THR A 123 8.58 -0.48 -5.25
CA THR A 123 8.03 0.60 -6.10
C THR A 123 9.07 1.65 -6.42
N VAL A 124 9.98 1.97 -5.49
CA VAL A 124 11.11 2.87 -5.76
C VAL A 124 12.09 2.23 -6.75
N SER A 125 12.37 0.93 -6.63
CA SER A 125 13.32 0.22 -7.50
C SER A 125 12.75 -0.14 -8.88
N LEU A 126 11.43 -0.29 -9.03
CA LEU A 126 10.79 -0.50 -10.33
C LEU A 126 10.81 0.78 -11.17
N ASP A 127 10.59 1.93 -10.56
CA ASP A 127 10.67 3.22 -11.25
C ASP A 127 12.10 3.52 -11.74
N GLU A 128 13.14 3.13 -11.00
CA GLU A 128 14.53 3.24 -11.47
C GLU A 128 14.82 2.29 -12.65
N ARG A 129 14.35 1.05 -12.62
CA ARG A 129 14.55 0.09 -13.72
C ARG A 129 13.74 0.42 -14.97
N ILE A 130 12.50 0.86 -14.80
CA ILE A 130 11.65 1.30 -15.93
C ILE A 130 12.25 2.54 -16.59
N THR A 131 12.87 3.46 -15.82
CA THR A 131 13.54 4.63 -16.39
C THR A 131 14.82 4.28 -17.16
N GLU A 132 15.54 3.23 -16.80
CA GLU A 132 16.74 2.81 -17.56
C GLU A 132 16.38 2.00 -18.81
N GLU A 133 15.41 1.08 -18.73
CA GLU A 133 14.95 0.29 -19.88
C GLU A 133 14.08 1.10 -20.85
N THR A 134 13.26 2.03 -20.37
CA THR A 134 12.50 2.94 -21.24
C THR A 134 13.36 4.03 -21.85
N LYS A 135 14.46 4.46 -21.25
CA LYS A 135 15.42 5.37 -21.90
C LYS A 135 16.02 4.76 -23.16
N THR A 136 16.34 3.47 -23.15
CA THR A 136 16.89 2.77 -24.33
C THR A 136 15.86 2.53 -25.42
N ILE A 137 14.56 2.46 -25.08
CA ILE A 137 13.49 2.25 -26.07
C ILE A 137 12.93 3.59 -26.58
N LEU A 138 12.98 4.65 -25.80
CA LEU A 138 12.43 5.97 -26.15
C LEU A 138 13.43 6.88 -26.88
N ASP A 139 14.72 6.55 -26.89
CA ASP A 139 15.72 7.33 -27.66
C ASP A 139 15.61 7.14 -29.17
N ASP A 140 14.88 6.11 -29.64
CA ASP A 140 14.78 5.82 -31.08
C ASP A 140 13.44 6.21 -31.75
N GLU A 141 12.30 6.48 -31.03
CA GLU A 141 11.04 6.64 -31.74
C GLU A 141 10.13 7.84 -31.42
N GLN A 142 10.33 8.62 -30.37
CA GLN A 142 9.54 9.85 -30.22
C GLN A 142 10.35 10.95 -29.51
N LYS A 143 10.90 11.88 -30.27
CA LYS A 143 11.04 13.27 -29.81
C LYS A 143 9.63 13.78 -29.51
N ASN A 144 9.15 13.51 -28.29
CA ASN A 144 7.93 14.15 -27.83
C ASN A 144 8.18 15.66 -27.93
N ASP A 145 7.47 16.30 -28.83
CA ASP A 145 7.55 17.73 -29.01
C ASP A 145 6.89 18.43 -27.81
N TYR A 146 7.69 18.66 -26.77
CA TYR A 146 7.25 19.41 -25.57
C TYR A 146 7.30 20.92 -25.78
N THR A 147 7.53 21.40 -27.02
CA THR A 147 7.64 22.83 -27.35
C THR A 147 6.40 23.62 -26.89
N ALA A 148 5.21 23.03 -26.99
CA ALA A 148 3.98 23.64 -26.52
C ALA A 148 3.94 23.78 -24.99
N VAL A 149 4.44 22.78 -24.26
CA VAL A 149 4.51 22.79 -22.78
C VAL A 149 5.57 23.78 -22.31
N ASP A 150 6.74 23.75 -22.94
CA ASP A 150 7.82 24.69 -22.63
C ASP A 150 7.39 26.15 -22.92
N GLY A 151 6.70 26.37 -24.03
CA GLY A 151 6.10 27.64 -24.37
C GLY A 151 5.07 28.13 -23.35
N LEU A 152 4.26 27.22 -22.79
CA LEU A 152 3.31 27.52 -21.73
C LEU A 152 4.02 27.87 -20.43
N ILE A 153 5.02 27.09 -20.03
CA ILE A 153 5.84 27.35 -18.83
C ILE A 153 6.52 28.72 -18.92
N ALA A 154 7.09 29.06 -20.08
CA ALA A 154 7.70 30.36 -20.31
C ALA A 154 6.69 31.53 -20.15
N LYS A 155 5.44 31.37 -20.66
CA LYS A 155 4.36 32.34 -20.50
C LYS A 155 3.93 32.53 -19.03
N MET A 156 4.03 31.49 -18.22
CA MET A 156 3.64 31.55 -16.81
C MET A 156 4.55 32.45 -15.96
N LYS A 157 5.72 32.86 -16.43
CA LYS A 157 6.67 33.72 -15.70
C LYS A 157 6.88 33.28 -14.25
N LEU A 158 7.33 32.03 -14.09
CA LEU A 158 7.53 31.43 -12.79
C LEU A 158 8.76 32.01 -12.08
N THR A 159 8.67 32.15 -10.78
CA THR A 159 9.85 32.38 -9.94
C THR A 159 10.67 31.08 -9.84
N ALA A 160 11.97 31.18 -9.50
CA ALA A 160 12.82 30.01 -9.32
C ALA A 160 12.19 28.97 -8.33
N ALA A 161 11.67 29.45 -7.22
CA ALA A 161 11.02 28.61 -6.21
C ALA A 161 9.70 27.95 -6.68
N GLU A 162 8.95 28.62 -7.55
CA GLU A 162 7.76 28.03 -8.18
C GLU A 162 8.14 27.00 -9.23
N TYR A 163 9.18 27.27 -10.01
CA TYR A 163 9.70 26.34 -11.01
C TYR A 163 10.23 25.06 -10.37
N GLU A 164 11.03 25.13 -9.30
CA GLU A 164 11.47 23.97 -8.53
C GLU A 164 10.29 23.15 -8.00
N THR A 165 9.26 23.83 -7.50
CA THR A 165 8.04 23.18 -7.02
C THR A 165 7.29 22.47 -8.15
N LEU A 166 7.22 23.10 -9.33
CA LEU A 166 6.62 22.50 -10.53
C LEU A 166 7.38 21.27 -10.98
N CYS A 167 8.71 21.34 -11.08
CA CYS A 167 9.56 20.22 -11.46
C CYS A 167 9.39 19.04 -10.51
N ALA A 168 9.31 19.28 -9.19
CA ALA A 168 9.09 18.23 -8.22
C ALA A 168 7.72 17.53 -8.40
N TYR A 169 6.66 18.27 -8.73
CA TYR A 169 5.37 17.67 -9.07
C TYR A 169 5.36 16.94 -10.42
N MET A 170 6.07 17.45 -11.42
CA MET A 170 6.22 16.77 -12.72
C MET A 170 7.00 15.46 -12.60
N ALA A 171 7.91 15.37 -11.63
CA ALA A 171 8.59 14.12 -11.26
C ALA A 171 7.68 13.13 -10.47
N GLY A 172 6.39 13.44 -10.31
CA GLY A 172 5.42 12.58 -9.65
C GLY A 172 5.45 12.60 -8.12
N LEU A 173 6.23 13.52 -7.51
CA LEU A 173 6.35 13.58 -6.07
C LEU A 173 5.04 14.05 -5.41
N THR A 174 4.69 13.41 -4.30
CA THR A 174 3.56 13.81 -3.49
C THR A 174 3.82 15.12 -2.75
N TYR A 175 2.76 15.76 -2.29
CA TYR A 175 2.85 17.01 -1.51
C TYR A 175 3.82 16.93 -0.31
N LEU A 176 3.86 15.79 0.38
CA LEU A 176 4.74 15.58 1.53
C LEU A 176 6.22 15.43 1.11
N GLU A 177 6.45 14.72 0.00
CA GLU A 177 7.80 14.53 -0.56
C GLU A 177 8.36 15.85 -1.07
N VAL A 178 7.56 16.65 -1.78
CA VAL A 178 7.96 18.01 -2.21
C VAL A 178 8.32 18.88 -1.01
N THR A 179 7.56 18.81 0.07
CA THR A 179 7.85 19.55 1.32
C THR A 179 9.19 19.15 1.92
N ARG A 180 9.51 17.86 1.91
CA ARG A 180 10.78 17.31 2.42
C ARG A 180 11.94 17.65 1.50
N LEU A 181 11.78 17.43 0.19
CA LEU A 181 12.80 17.68 -0.82
C LEU A 181 13.25 19.15 -0.83
N LEU A 182 12.30 20.08 -0.83
CA LEU A 182 12.59 21.50 -0.89
C LEU A 182 12.84 22.13 0.49
N ASN A 183 12.76 21.34 1.55
CA ASN A 183 12.94 21.77 2.95
C ASN A 183 12.14 23.03 3.31
N VAL A 184 10.87 23.08 2.90
CA VAL A 184 9.97 24.23 3.13
C VAL A 184 8.69 23.78 3.84
N ASN A 185 8.08 24.74 4.56
CA ASN A 185 6.84 24.47 5.28
C ASN A 185 5.70 24.12 4.33
N ARG A 186 4.79 23.27 4.77
CA ARG A 186 3.56 22.88 4.06
C ARG A 186 2.77 24.08 3.53
N THR A 187 2.59 25.10 4.36
CA THR A 187 1.88 26.33 3.97
C THR A 187 2.56 27.03 2.78
N THR A 188 3.90 27.00 2.72
CA THR A 188 4.65 27.60 1.61
C THR A 188 4.44 26.80 0.31
N ILE A 189 4.49 25.48 0.35
CA ILE A 189 4.20 24.65 -0.82
C ILE A 189 2.75 24.83 -1.29
N TRP A 190 1.80 24.91 -0.35
CA TRP A 190 0.41 25.21 -0.70
C TRP A 190 0.26 26.56 -1.42
N ARG A 191 0.90 27.61 -0.90
CA ARG A 191 0.89 28.94 -1.55
C ARG A 191 1.52 28.93 -2.93
N ARG A 192 2.66 28.25 -3.11
CA ARG A 192 3.30 28.07 -4.43
C ARG A 192 2.39 27.33 -5.40
N ARG A 193 1.74 26.25 -4.97
CA ARG A 193 0.77 25.51 -5.79
C ARG A 193 -0.41 26.40 -6.21
N MET A 194 -0.96 27.18 -5.31
CA MET A 194 -2.04 28.11 -5.65
C MET A 194 -1.59 29.20 -6.63
N SER A 195 -0.35 29.69 -6.48
CA SER A 195 0.24 30.64 -7.43
C SER A 195 0.45 30.00 -8.81
N LEU A 196 0.96 28.79 -8.89
CA LEU A 196 1.11 28.01 -10.13
C LEU A 196 -0.24 27.85 -10.85
N GLN A 197 -1.29 27.46 -10.13
CA GLN A 197 -2.62 27.32 -10.71
C GLN A 197 -3.17 28.63 -11.28
N ARG A 198 -2.97 29.75 -10.58
CA ARG A 198 -3.38 31.08 -11.08
C ARG A 198 -2.61 31.47 -12.34
N LYS A 199 -1.29 31.31 -12.35
CA LYS A 199 -0.44 31.62 -13.49
C LYS A 199 -0.76 30.75 -14.70
N TYR A 200 -1.04 29.45 -14.47
CA TYR A 200 -1.51 28.54 -15.50
C TYR A 200 -2.82 29.02 -16.13
N ALA A 201 -3.82 29.35 -15.31
CA ALA A 201 -5.10 29.84 -15.79
C ALA A 201 -4.97 31.15 -16.60
N LEU A 202 -4.09 32.05 -16.18
CA LEU A 202 -3.81 33.28 -16.93
C LEU A 202 -3.10 32.99 -18.25
N ALA A 203 -2.13 32.08 -18.27
CA ALA A 203 -1.39 31.72 -19.47
C ALA A 203 -2.25 30.98 -20.50
N THR A 204 -3.22 30.19 -20.07
CA THR A 204 -4.18 29.47 -20.95
C THR A 204 -5.30 30.36 -21.46
N ASN A 205 -5.77 31.35 -20.69
CA ASN A 205 -6.81 32.28 -21.12
C ASN A 205 -6.29 33.39 -22.06
N SER A 206 -4.97 33.47 -22.25
CA SER A 206 -4.33 34.40 -23.19
C SER A 206 -3.97 33.74 -24.55
N LEU A 207 -4.51 32.57 -24.79
CA LEU A 207 -4.48 31.84 -26.07
C LEU A 207 -5.80 32.04 -26.80
#